data_479e1565f54783f80de0296717b377d5
#
_entry.id   479e1565f54783f80de0296717b377d5
#
_cell.length_a   1.000
_cell.length_b   1.000
_cell.length_c   1.000
_cell.angle_alpha   90.00
_cell.angle_beta   90.00
_cell.angle_gamma   90.00
#
_symmetry.space_group_name_H-M   'P 1'
#
loop_
_entity.id
_entity.type
_entity.pdbx_description
1 polymer ?
#
loop_
_entity_poly.entity_id
_entity_poly.type
_entity_poly.pdbx_seq_one_letter_code
_entity_poly.pdbx_strand_id
1 'polypeptide(L)'
;MLDVNRLPLEGEGGLIEMLRTLVDPRQARGVRHPLVTVVAISICAALSGARSFKAIAEWAKDLSRQTLRRLGSRRWHPPSEPTIRRVLQKLDADRLDVEIGRWLIPHCRVAGQGLSVDGKTLRGAHDVGETAPHLLSAILHQEGLVLAQRAVGEKTNEIPELPHLLAPLSIEGAVITADALHAQKETARYVVEVKKADYLFTVKDNQPTLKQDIEDLHLEAFPPSAHHPR
;
A
#
# COMPACT_ATOMS: atom_id res chain seq x y z
N MET A 1 15.03 6.80 -5.81
CA MET A 1 14.56 7.03 -4.41
C MET A 1 13.52 8.14 -4.44
N LEU A 2 12.33 7.88 -3.90
CA LEU A 2 11.27 8.88 -3.79
C LEU A 2 11.71 9.97 -2.80
N ASP A 3 11.71 11.23 -3.24
CA ASP A 3 11.95 12.37 -2.35
C ASP A 3 10.62 12.82 -1.74
N VAL A 4 10.37 12.40 -0.50
CA VAL A 4 9.13 12.69 0.24
C VAL A 4 8.88 14.21 0.34
N ASN A 5 9.95 15.03 0.34
CA ASN A 5 9.82 16.48 0.40
C ASN A 5 9.27 17.08 -0.91
N ARG A 6 9.33 16.33 -2.00
CA ARG A 6 8.80 16.75 -3.31
C ARG A 6 7.37 16.26 -3.58
N LEU A 7 6.81 15.43 -2.70
CA LEU A 7 5.41 15.01 -2.85
C LEU A 7 4.48 16.22 -2.68
N PRO A 8 3.59 16.47 -3.64
CA PRO A 8 2.65 17.57 -3.54
C PRO A 8 1.64 17.31 -2.43
N LEU A 9 1.68 18.10 -1.38
CA LEU A 9 0.68 18.05 -0.30
C LEU A 9 -0.59 18.84 -0.66
N GLU A 10 -0.40 19.97 -1.33
CA GLU A 10 -1.46 20.91 -1.71
C GLU A 10 -1.44 21.15 -3.22
N GLY A 11 -2.54 21.72 -3.76
CA GLY A 11 -2.68 22.00 -5.18
C GLY A 11 -3.24 20.83 -5.98
N GLU A 12 -3.21 20.97 -7.29
CA GLU A 12 -3.68 19.96 -8.25
C GLU A 12 -2.80 18.72 -8.16
N GLY A 13 -3.44 17.55 -8.02
CA GLY A 13 -2.74 16.26 -7.80
C GLY A 13 -2.10 16.10 -6.41
N GLY A 14 -2.35 17.01 -5.46
CA GLY A 14 -1.81 16.92 -4.11
C GLY A 14 -2.56 15.95 -3.19
N LEU A 15 -1.90 15.55 -2.09
CA LEU A 15 -2.47 14.64 -1.09
C LEU A 15 -3.86 15.11 -0.61
N ILE A 16 -4.02 16.40 -0.33
CA ILE A 16 -5.28 16.97 0.16
C ILE A 16 -6.40 16.81 -0.87
N GLU A 17 -6.10 16.98 -2.15
CA GLU A 17 -7.06 16.78 -3.23
C GLU A 17 -7.44 15.31 -3.35
N MET A 18 -6.48 14.42 -3.34
CA MET A 18 -6.73 12.98 -3.33
C MET A 18 -7.61 12.56 -2.13
N LEU A 19 -7.32 13.05 -0.92
CA LEU A 19 -8.12 12.73 0.25
C LEU A 19 -9.57 13.24 0.19
N ARG A 20 -9.87 14.23 -0.65
CA ARG A 20 -11.25 14.72 -0.90
C ARG A 20 -12.10 13.74 -1.72
N THR A 21 -11.47 12.79 -2.41
CA THR A 21 -12.19 11.72 -3.14
C THR A 21 -12.78 10.66 -2.22
N LEU A 22 -12.33 10.60 -0.97
CA LEU A 22 -12.82 9.63 0.01
C LEU A 22 -14.24 9.95 0.45
N VAL A 23 -15.06 8.91 0.53
CA VAL A 23 -16.44 9.02 1.02
C VAL A 23 -16.44 9.13 2.56
N ASP A 24 -17.07 10.17 3.08
CA ASP A 24 -17.20 10.33 4.54
C ASP A 24 -18.21 9.31 5.08
N PRO A 25 -17.80 8.37 5.94
CA PRO A 25 -18.69 7.35 6.50
C PRO A 25 -19.67 7.89 7.55
N ARG A 26 -19.56 9.18 7.90
CA ARG A 26 -20.40 9.81 8.91
C ARG A 26 -21.64 10.41 8.28
N GLN A 27 -22.74 10.43 9.03
CA GLN A 27 -23.88 11.25 8.68
C GLN A 27 -23.53 12.73 8.74
N ALA A 28 -24.08 13.53 7.81
CA ALA A 28 -23.78 14.97 7.68
C ALA A 28 -24.04 15.76 8.99
N ARG A 29 -25.03 15.33 9.78
CA ARG A 29 -25.36 15.98 11.06
C ARG A 29 -24.25 15.79 12.07
N GLY A 30 -23.70 16.89 12.59
CA GLY A 30 -22.66 16.86 13.64
C GLY A 30 -21.22 16.74 13.13
N VAL A 31 -20.97 16.72 11.83
CA VAL A 31 -19.63 16.76 11.27
C VAL A 31 -18.97 18.11 11.53
N ARG A 32 -18.10 18.18 12.52
CA ARG A 32 -17.37 19.39 12.92
C ARG A 32 -16.05 19.58 12.17
N HIS A 33 -15.39 18.49 11.80
CA HIS A 33 -14.13 18.48 11.06
C HIS A 33 -14.33 17.69 9.76
N PRO A 34 -13.92 18.23 8.60
CA PRO A 34 -13.96 17.50 7.34
C PRO A 34 -13.20 16.18 7.42
N LEU A 35 -13.63 15.16 6.67
CA LEU A 35 -12.92 13.87 6.60
C LEU A 35 -11.45 14.07 6.20
N VAL A 36 -11.22 14.85 5.16
CA VAL A 36 -9.87 15.17 4.67
C VAL A 36 -8.96 15.69 5.79
N THR A 37 -9.45 16.56 6.66
CA THR A 37 -8.67 17.11 7.78
C THR A 37 -8.29 16.02 8.78
N VAL A 38 -9.24 15.15 9.14
CA VAL A 38 -8.97 14.06 10.11
C VAL A 38 -7.93 13.10 9.55
N VAL A 39 -8.09 12.69 8.28
CA VAL A 39 -7.17 11.72 7.65
C VAL A 39 -5.80 12.37 7.40
N ALA A 40 -5.74 13.60 6.89
CA ALA A 40 -4.47 14.29 6.66
C ALA A 40 -3.66 14.49 7.95
N ILE A 41 -4.31 14.91 9.05
CA ILE A 41 -3.68 15.01 10.38
C ILE A 41 -3.15 13.65 10.82
N SER A 42 -3.94 12.58 10.63
CA SER A 42 -3.54 11.23 11.03
C SER A 42 -2.34 10.71 10.25
N ILE A 43 -2.30 10.95 8.93
CA ILE A 43 -1.16 10.60 8.09
C ILE A 43 0.09 11.37 8.54
N CYS A 44 0.00 12.69 8.69
CA CYS A 44 1.14 13.51 9.12
C CYS A 44 1.66 13.11 10.50
N ALA A 45 0.76 12.85 11.46
CA ALA A 45 1.13 12.40 12.81
C ALA A 45 1.79 11.02 12.77
N ALA A 46 1.26 10.07 11.97
CA ALA A 46 1.85 8.74 11.82
C ALA A 46 3.24 8.81 11.21
N LEU A 47 3.47 9.63 10.19
CA LEU A 47 4.78 9.90 9.60
C LEU A 47 5.75 10.56 10.59
N SER A 48 5.22 11.31 11.57
CA SER A 48 5.98 11.89 12.68
C SER A 48 6.17 10.91 13.86
N GLY A 49 5.77 9.64 13.72
CA GLY A 49 5.98 8.59 14.72
C GLY A 49 4.83 8.35 15.71
N ALA A 50 3.66 8.99 15.53
CA ALA A 50 2.49 8.72 16.36
C ALA A 50 1.95 7.30 16.10
N ARG A 51 1.79 6.50 17.16
CA ARG A 51 1.39 5.08 17.08
C ARG A 51 0.06 4.78 17.78
N SER A 52 -0.71 5.81 18.16
CA SER A 52 -2.02 5.63 18.77
C SER A 52 -2.91 6.84 18.50
N PHE A 53 -4.23 6.67 18.57
CA PHE A 53 -5.17 7.77 18.41
C PHE A 53 -4.92 8.92 19.39
N LYS A 54 -4.49 8.59 20.61
CA LYS A 54 -4.10 9.57 21.61
C LYS A 54 -2.88 10.37 21.17
N ALA A 55 -1.82 9.69 20.71
CA ALA A 55 -0.60 10.35 20.21
C ALA A 55 -0.89 11.23 18.99
N ILE A 56 -1.76 10.80 18.07
CA ILE A 56 -2.22 11.61 16.92
C ILE A 56 -2.90 12.89 17.41
N ALA A 57 -3.80 12.77 18.38
CA ALA A 57 -4.52 13.93 18.92
C ALA A 57 -3.60 14.89 19.69
N GLU A 58 -2.63 14.38 20.43
CA GLU A 58 -1.61 15.18 21.13
C GLU A 58 -0.73 15.93 20.11
N TRP A 59 -0.17 15.23 19.13
CA TRP A 59 0.60 15.84 18.05
C TRP A 59 -0.19 16.95 17.33
N ALA A 60 -1.47 16.72 17.08
CA ALA A 60 -2.31 17.69 16.39
C ALA A 60 -2.56 18.99 17.19
N LYS A 61 -2.45 18.98 18.51
CA LYS A 61 -2.62 20.18 19.36
C LYS A 61 -1.53 21.21 19.12
N ASP A 62 -0.34 20.75 18.73
CA ASP A 62 0.83 21.62 18.49
C ASP A 62 0.83 22.24 17.10
N LEU A 63 -0.15 21.88 16.26
CA LEU A 63 -0.27 22.44 14.91
C LEU A 63 -0.71 23.91 14.96
N SER A 64 0.00 24.74 14.18
CA SER A 64 -0.39 26.14 13.98
C SER A 64 -1.74 26.23 13.26
N ARG A 65 -2.44 27.37 13.44
CA ARG A 65 -3.68 27.66 12.70
C ARG A 65 -3.47 27.61 11.18
N GLN A 66 -2.32 28.05 10.70
CA GLN A 66 -1.95 28.01 9.29
C GLN A 66 -1.81 26.57 8.81
N THR A 67 -1.10 25.72 9.55
CA THR A 67 -0.96 24.29 9.23
C THR A 67 -2.31 23.58 9.22
N LEU A 68 -3.16 23.83 10.21
CA LEU A 68 -4.51 23.27 10.24
C LEU A 68 -5.33 23.64 8.98
N ARG A 69 -5.24 24.89 8.52
CA ARG A 69 -5.90 25.33 7.27
C ARG A 69 -5.35 24.56 6.06
N ARG A 70 -4.03 24.43 5.96
CA ARG A 70 -3.37 23.68 4.87
C ARG A 70 -3.83 22.21 4.85
N LEU A 71 -4.06 21.61 6.03
CA LEU A 71 -4.64 20.26 6.16
C LEU A 71 -6.17 20.22 5.99
N GLY A 72 -6.78 21.27 5.43
CA GLY A 72 -8.20 21.32 5.10
C GLY A 72 -9.14 21.65 6.26
N SER A 73 -8.62 22.07 7.43
CA SER A 73 -9.47 22.41 8.58
C SER A 73 -10.22 23.72 8.36
N ARG A 74 -11.50 23.71 8.69
CA ARG A 74 -12.34 24.92 8.75
C ARG A 74 -12.36 25.55 10.16
N ARG A 75 -11.67 24.92 11.12
CA ARG A 75 -11.66 25.29 12.55
C ARG A 75 -10.26 25.65 13.03
N TRP A 76 -10.19 26.41 14.11
CA TRP A 76 -8.95 26.86 14.75
C TRP A 76 -8.30 25.80 15.65
N HIS A 77 -9.01 24.74 15.94
CA HIS A 77 -8.55 23.64 16.79
C HIS A 77 -8.64 22.31 16.03
N PRO A 78 -7.74 21.36 16.30
CA PRO A 78 -7.76 20.05 15.68
C PRO A 78 -8.92 19.19 16.18
N PRO A 79 -9.22 18.07 15.50
CA PRO A 79 -10.17 17.08 16.00
C PRO A 79 -9.67 16.44 17.29
N SER A 80 -10.59 16.14 18.20
CA SER A 80 -10.29 15.42 19.46
C SER A 80 -10.01 13.94 19.20
N GLU A 81 -9.30 13.27 20.13
CA GLU A 81 -9.01 11.84 20.07
C GLU A 81 -10.26 10.98 19.77
N PRO A 82 -11.40 11.14 20.48
CA PRO A 82 -12.59 10.35 20.17
C PRO A 82 -13.15 10.60 18.76
N THR A 83 -12.91 11.79 18.19
CA THR A 83 -13.30 12.10 16.82
C THR A 83 -12.40 11.37 15.82
N ILE A 84 -11.09 11.43 16.02
CA ILE A 84 -10.10 10.73 15.21
C ILE A 84 -10.38 9.22 15.20
N ARG A 85 -10.51 8.63 16.38
CA ARG A 85 -10.81 7.20 16.56
C ARG A 85 -12.06 6.79 15.79
N ARG A 86 -13.19 7.45 16.04
CA ARG A 86 -14.47 7.10 15.41
C ARG A 86 -14.45 7.24 13.89
N VAL A 87 -13.69 8.20 13.37
CA VAL A 87 -13.56 8.41 11.93
C VAL A 87 -12.71 7.30 11.31
N LEU A 88 -11.52 7.06 11.86
CA LEU A 88 -10.60 6.07 11.30
C LEU A 88 -11.11 4.64 11.42
N GLN A 89 -11.84 4.29 12.48
CA GLN A 89 -12.48 2.98 12.64
C GLN A 89 -13.61 2.71 11.62
N LYS A 90 -14.20 3.77 11.04
CA LYS A 90 -15.29 3.65 10.07
C LYS A 90 -14.85 3.92 8.64
N LEU A 91 -13.64 4.41 8.47
CA LEU A 91 -13.07 4.71 7.16
C LEU A 91 -12.91 3.40 6.36
N ASP A 92 -13.27 3.45 5.09
CA ASP A 92 -12.96 2.39 4.15
C ASP A 92 -11.43 2.36 3.92
N ALA A 93 -10.77 1.41 4.58
CA ALA A 93 -9.32 1.27 4.55
C ALA A 93 -8.83 0.83 3.16
N ASP A 94 -9.56 -0.08 2.50
CA ASP A 94 -9.20 -0.57 1.16
C ASP A 94 -9.28 0.58 0.14
N ARG A 95 -10.30 1.43 0.26
CA ARG A 95 -10.43 2.61 -0.60
C ARG A 95 -9.31 3.62 -0.36
N LEU A 96 -8.97 3.88 0.90
CA LEU A 96 -7.84 4.77 1.24
C LEU A 96 -6.54 4.25 0.64
N ASP A 97 -6.27 2.98 0.75
CA ASP A 97 -5.07 2.31 0.24
C ASP A 97 -4.95 2.45 -1.29
N VAL A 98 -6.04 2.16 -2.00
CA VAL A 98 -6.11 2.32 -3.46
C VAL A 98 -5.84 3.76 -3.88
N GLU A 99 -6.41 4.75 -3.20
CA GLU A 99 -6.21 6.16 -3.55
C GLU A 99 -4.79 6.64 -3.21
N ILE A 100 -4.19 6.17 -2.10
CA ILE A 100 -2.79 6.44 -1.77
C ILE A 100 -1.87 5.85 -2.84
N GLY A 101 -2.09 4.61 -3.24
CA GLY A 101 -1.30 3.96 -4.29
C GLY A 101 -1.38 4.71 -5.62
N ARG A 102 -2.58 5.10 -6.04
CA ARG A 102 -2.80 5.91 -7.25
C ARG A 102 -2.09 7.25 -7.19
N TRP A 103 -2.07 7.87 -6.02
CA TRP A 103 -1.39 9.15 -5.81
C TRP A 103 0.13 8.99 -5.83
N LEU A 104 0.68 7.90 -5.29
CA LEU A 104 2.12 7.65 -5.19
C LEU A 104 2.76 7.23 -6.52
N ILE A 105 2.11 6.35 -7.29
CA ILE A 105 2.66 5.75 -8.52
C ILE A 105 3.24 6.77 -9.49
N PRO A 106 2.57 7.91 -9.82
CA PRO A 106 3.12 8.91 -10.75
C PRO A 106 4.43 9.55 -10.27
N HIS A 107 4.72 9.46 -8.96
CA HIS A 107 5.93 10.00 -8.36
C HIS A 107 7.06 8.97 -8.20
N CYS A 108 6.78 7.70 -8.56
CA CYS A 108 7.72 6.59 -8.49
C CYS A 108 8.16 6.16 -9.89
N ARG A 109 9.41 5.75 -10.02
CA ARG A 109 9.84 5.00 -11.20
C ARG A 109 9.55 3.53 -10.94
N VAL A 110 8.53 2.96 -11.57
CA VAL A 110 8.11 1.57 -11.39
C VAL A 110 8.76 0.64 -12.41
N ALA A 111 8.84 1.05 -13.68
CA ALA A 111 9.44 0.24 -14.75
C ALA A 111 10.90 -0.10 -14.47
N GLY A 112 11.26 -1.36 -14.61
CA GLY A 112 12.59 -1.90 -14.35
C GLY A 112 12.92 -2.09 -12.88
N GLN A 113 11.95 -1.87 -11.96
CA GLN A 113 12.13 -2.13 -10.53
C GLN A 113 11.44 -3.40 -10.07
N GLY A 114 11.98 -3.99 -9.00
CA GLY A 114 11.33 -5.08 -8.27
C GLY A 114 10.14 -4.57 -7.45
N LEU A 115 9.00 -5.23 -7.58
CA LEU A 115 7.82 -5.05 -6.75
C LEU A 115 7.56 -6.36 -5.99
N SER A 116 7.82 -6.36 -4.67
CA SER A 116 7.61 -7.53 -3.83
C SER A 116 6.15 -7.65 -3.42
N VAL A 117 5.58 -8.84 -3.60
CA VAL A 117 4.29 -9.19 -3.00
C VAL A 117 4.54 -10.12 -1.82
N ASP A 118 4.14 -9.68 -0.63
CA ASP A 118 4.36 -10.39 0.63
C ASP A 118 3.14 -10.30 1.55
N GLY A 119 2.80 -11.43 2.16
CA GLY A 119 1.72 -11.54 3.13
C GLY A 119 2.23 -11.38 4.56
N LYS A 120 1.58 -10.53 5.36
CA LYS A 120 1.97 -10.28 6.74
C LYS A 120 0.80 -10.20 7.70
N THR A 121 0.86 -11.00 8.76
CA THR A 121 -0.10 -10.93 9.87
C THR A 121 0.27 -9.81 10.83
N LEU A 122 -0.66 -8.88 11.06
CA LEU A 122 -0.50 -7.75 11.98
C LEU A 122 -0.74 -8.18 13.43
N ARG A 123 0.29 -8.73 14.06
CA ARG A 123 0.22 -9.15 15.47
C ARG A 123 -0.02 -7.95 16.38
N GLY A 124 -1.15 -7.88 17.08
CA GLY A 124 -1.51 -6.79 17.97
C GLY A 124 -2.47 -5.76 17.39
N ALA A 125 -2.94 -5.95 16.17
CA ALA A 125 -4.00 -5.13 15.55
C ALA A 125 -5.37 -5.81 15.63
N HIS A 126 -5.66 -6.49 16.74
CA HIS A 126 -6.95 -7.18 16.99
C HIS A 126 -7.39 -6.97 18.43
N ASP A 127 -8.69 -7.00 18.65
CA ASP A 127 -9.28 -7.04 19.99
C ASP A 127 -9.22 -8.46 20.57
N VAL A 128 -9.43 -8.59 21.89
CA VAL A 128 -9.37 -9.88 22.57
C VAL A 128 -10.46 -10.81 22.01
N GLY A 129 -10.03 -11.93 21.42
CA GLY A 129 -10.93 -12.93 20.80
C GLY A 129 -11.12 -12.79 19.29
N GLU A 130 -10.50 -11.80 18.67
CA GLU A 130 -10.47 -11.65 17.21
C GLU A 130 -9.14 -12.16 16.63
N THR A 131 -9.18 -12.60 15.38
CA THR A 131 -7.97 -12.97 14.65
C THR A 131 -7.23 -11.75 14.14
N ALA A 132 -5.89 -11.81 14.20
CA ALA A 132 -5.05 -10.72 13.70
C ALA A 132 -5.22 -10.58 12.18
N PRO A 133 -5.45 -9.36 11.66
CA PRO A 133 -5.56 -9.14 10.22
C PRO A 133 -4.34 -9.63 9.47
N HIS A 134 -4.56 -10.37 8.39
CA HIS A 134 -3.52 -10.76 7.45
C HIS A 134 -3.59 -9.83 6.23
N LEU A 135 -2.50 -9.15 5.91
CA LEU A 135 -2.42 -8.22 4.80
C LEU A 135 -1.46 -8.73 3.74
N LEU A 136 -1.92 -8.77 2.49
CA LEU A 136 -1.06 -8.90 1.33
C LEU A 136 -0.65 -7.51 0.88
N SER A 137 0.65 -7.28 0.67
CA SER A 137 1.22 -5.96 0.37
C SER A 137 2.08 -6.01 -0.89
N ALA A 138 1.99 -4.97 -1.71
CA ALA A 138 2.87 -4.74 -2.86
C ALA A 138 3.86 -3.62 -2.52
N ILE A 139 5.15 -3.96 -2.45
CA ILE A 139 6.22 -3.08 -1.95
C ILE A 139 7.26 -2.86 -3.03
N LEU A 140 7.51 -1.61 -3.38
CA LEU A 140 8.54 -1.23 -4.33
C LEU A 140 9.92 -1.31 -3.66
N HIS A 141 10.83 -2.15 -4.20
CA HIS A 141 12.06 -2.56 -3.51
C HIS A 141 13.01 -1.38 -3.22
N GLN A 142 13.29 -0.54 -4.21
CA GLN A 142 14.31 0.50 -4.07
C GLN A 142 13.89 1.62 -3.12
N GLU A 143 12.61 1.95 -3.09
CA GLU A 143 12.04 2.98 -2.24
C GLU A 143 11.58 2.44 -0.87
N GLY A 144 11.37 1.13 -0.75
CA GLY A 144 10.74 0.53 0.43
C GLY A 144 9.30 1.01 0.62
N LEU A 145 8.63 1.36 -0.49
CA LEU A 145 7.34 2.01 -0.49
C LEU A 145 6.23 0.99 -0.75
N VAL A 146 5.24 0.96 0.12
CA VAL A 146 4.01 0.18 -0.08
C VAL A 146 3.12 0.91 -1.07
N LEU A 147 2.86 0.29 -2.24
CA LEU A 147 1.99 0.85 -3.29
C LEU A 147 0.54 0.39 -3.15
N ALA A 148 0.30 -0.78 -2.59
CA ALA A 148 -1.03 -1.29 -2.29
C ALA A 148 -0.97 -2.29 -1.13
N GLN A 149 -2.07 -2.37 -0.39
CA GLN A 149 -2.32 -3.42 0.60
C GLN A 149 -3.74 -3.95 0.45
N ARG A 150 -3.95 -5.19 0.87
CA ARG A 150 -5.26 -5.81 0.85
C ARG A 150 -5.40 -6.79 2.01
N ALA A 151 -6.51 -6.72 2.72
CA ALA A 151 -6.82 -7.69 3.74
C ALA A 151 -7.17 -9.04 3.09
N VAL A 152 -6.53 -10.11 3.56
CA VAL A 152 -6.83 -11.49 3.18
C VAL A 152 -7.81 -12.04 4.20
N GLY A 153 -8.97 -12.50 3.74
CA GLY A 153 -10.00 -13.05 4.62
C GLY A 153 -9.55 -14.37 5.27
N GLU A 154 -10.06 -14.68 6.46
CA GLU A 154 -9.71 -15.90 7.22
C GLU A 154 -9.91 -17.22 6.45
N LYS A 155 -10.85 -17.24 5.50
CA LYS A 155 -11.20 -18.42 4.69
C LYS A 155 -10.59 -18.40 3.29
N THR A 156 -9.84 -17.35 2.93
CA THR A 156 -9.18 -17.20 1.64
C THR A 156 -7.67 -17.30 1.82
N ASN A 157 -6.99 -17.77 0.80
CA ASN A 157 -5.53 -17.71 0.74
C ASN A 157 -5.08 -16.48 -0.08
N GLU A 158 -3.80 -16.20 -0.10
CA GLU A 158 -3.23 -15.03 -0.80
C GLU A 158 -3.32 -15.13 -2.33
N ILE A 159 -3.39 -16.35 -2.89
CA ILE A 159 -3.33 -16.60 -4.33
C ILE A 159 -4.44 -15.84 -5.09
N PRO A 160 -5.73 -15.95 -4.73
CA PRO A 160 -6.80 -15.21 -5.40
C PRO A 160 -6.77 -13.70 -5.12
N GLU A 161 -6.13 -13.27 -4.04
CA GLU A 161 -6.06 -11.85 -3.67
C GLU A 161 -4.98 -11.08 -4.44
N LEU A 162 -3.95 -11.76 -4.96
CA LEU A 162 -2.87 -11.10 -5.72
C LEU A 162 -3.37 -10.32 -6.95
N PRO A 163 -4.23 -10.88 -7.83
CA PRO A 163 -4.80 -10.10 -8.94
C PRO A 163 -5.57 -8.86 -8.46
N HIS A 164 -6.32 -8.98 -7.37
CA HIS A 164 -7.08 -7.86 -6.80
C HIS A 164 -6.17 -6.79 -6.21
N LEU A 165 -5.06 -7.18 -5.56
CA LEU A 165 -4.03 -6.27 -5.05
C LEU A 165 -3.39 -5.47 -6.19
N LEU A 166 -3.01 -6.15 -7.27
CA LEU A 166 -2.30 -5.52 -8.38
C LEU A 166 -3.23 -4.78 -9.36
N ALA A 167 -4.54 -5.09 -9.37
CA ALA A 167 -5.49 -4.52 -10.33
C ALA A 167 -5.44 -2.99 -10.44
N PRO A 168 -5.44 -2.20 -9.33
CA PRO A 168 -5.45 -0.74 -9.40
C PRO A 168 -4.10 -0.13 -9.77
N LEU A 169 -3.01 -0.92 -9.81
CA LEU A 169 -1.64 -0.43 -10.00
C LEU A 169 -1.24 -0.42 -11.48
N SER A 170 -0.66 0.69 -11.94
CA SER A 170 0.03 0.79 -13.23
C SER A 170 1.49 0.38 -13.04
N ILE A 171 1.80 -0.89 -13.34
CA ILE A 171 3.09 -1.54 -13.03
C ILE A 171 3.75 -2.15 -14.27
N GLU A 172 3.45 -1.62 -15.45
CA GLU A 172 4.06 -2.04 -16.69
C GLU A 172 5.60 -1.96 -16.63
N GLY A 173 6.27 -3.03 -17.05
CA GLY A 173 7.73 -3.14 -17.04
C GLY A 173 8.36 -3.32 -15.64
N ALA A 174 7.58 -3.50 -14.58
CA ALA A 174 8.10 -3.91 -13.27
C ALA A 174 8.46 -5.40 -13.26
N VAL A 175 9.25 -5.83 -12.27
CA VAL A 175 9.52 -7.25 -11.99
C VAL A 175 8.82 -7.63 -10.70
N ILE A 176 7.75 -8.43 -10.79
CA ILE A 176 7.00 -8.89 -9.61
C ILE A 176 7.78 -10.02 -8.94
N THR A 177 8.11 -9.84 -7.67
CA THR A 177 8.73 -10.90 -6.86
C THR A 177 7.75 -11.39 -5.81
N ALA A 178 7.62 -12.70 -5.66
CA ALA A 178 6.76 -13.30 -4.66
C ALA A 178 7.33 -14.66 -4.21
N ASP A 179 6.83 -15.15 -3.08
CA ASP A 179 7.22 -16.44 -2.56
C ASP A 179 6.64 -17.62 -3.39
N ALA A 180 6.99 -18.84 -2.99
CA ALA A 180 6.59 -20.05 -3.70
C ALA A 180 5.07 -20.28 -3.75
N LEU A 181 4.29 -19.71 -2.83
CA LEU A 181 2.84 -19.82 -2.83
C LEU A 181 2.25 -19.26 -4.10
N HIS A 182 2.82 -18.17 -4.60
CA HIS A 182 2.38 -17.46 -5.80
C HIS A 182 2.94 -18.02 -7.11
N ALA A 183 3.80 -19.05 -7.07
CA ALA A 183 4.33 -19.71 -8.25
C ALA A 183 3.26 -20.59 -8.94
N GLN A 184 2.23 -19.92 -9.47
CA GLN A 184 1.08 -20.52 -10.14
C GLN A 184 1.00 -20.02 -11.58
N LYS A 185 0.57 -20.89 -12.51
CA LYS A 185 0.47 -20.58 -13.94
C LYS A 185 -0.44 -19.38 -14.22
N GLU A 186 -1.58 -19.34 -13.52
CA GLU A 186 -2.56 -18.25 -13.65
C GLU A 186 -2.00 -16.91 -13.15
N THR A 187 -1.24 -16.93 -12.06
CA THR A 187 -0.55 -15.75 -11.51
C THR A 187 0.48 -15.22 -12.50
N ALA A 188 1.34 -16.10 -13.04
CA ALA A 188 2.34 -15.72 -14.03
C ALA A 188 1.69 -15.13 -15.30
N ARG A 189 0.63 -15.78 -15.79
CA ARG A 189 -0.13 -15.27 -16.94
C ARG A 189 -0.74 -13.89 -16.67
N TYR A 190 -1.36 -13.69 -15.52
CA TYR A 190 -1.94 -12.40 -15.14
C TYR A 190 -0.87 -11.29 -15.12
N VAL A 191 0.28 -11.57 -14.52
CA VAL A 191 1.40 -10.60 -14.45
C VAL A 191 1.86 -10.22 -15.85
N VAL A 192 2.11 -11.19 -16.73
CA VAL A 192 2.66 -10.94 -18.07
C VAL A 192 1.62 -10.38 -19.03
N GLU A 193 0.45 -11.03 -19.12
CA GLU A 193 -0.52 -10.70 -20.17
C GLU A 193 -1.37 -9.47 -19.81
N VAL A 194 -1.75 -9.31 -18.54
CA VAL A 194 -2.65 -8.23 -18.08
C VAL A 194 -1.86 -7.04 -17.58
N LYS A 195 -0.86 -7.28 -16.70
CA LYS A 195 -0.09 -6.18 -16.09
C LYS A 195 1.10 -5.72 -16.91
N LYS A 196 1.47 -6.46 -17.98
CA LYS A 196 2.63 -6.16 -18.83
C LYS A 196 3.92 -6.01 -18.03
N ALA A 197 4.05 -6.84 -16.99
CA ALA A 197 5.18 -6.87 -16.06
C ALA A 197 5.90 -8.22 -16.19
N ASP A 198 7.13 -8.28 -15.73
CA ASP A 198 7.89 -9.52 -15.59
C ASP A 198 7.68 -10.12 -14.20
N TYR A 199 8.11 -11.35 -13.97
CA TYR A 199 8.05 -11.97 -12.65
C TYR A 199 9.31 -12.76 -12.31
N LEU A 200 9.57 -12.86 -11.01
CA LEU A 200 10.58 -13.71 -10.41
C LEU A 200 9.97 -14.40 -9.19
N PHE A 201 9.54 -15.65 -9.36
CA PHE A 201 8.93 -16.43 -8.30
C PHE A 201 9.87 -17.52 -7.79
N THR A 202 9.89 -17.71 -6.48
CA THR A 202 10.58 -18.85 -5.88
C THR A 202 9.80 -20.12 -6.20
N VAL A 203 10.48 -21.17 -6.65
CA VAL A 203 9.89 -22.51 -6.86
C VAL A 203 10.36 -23.44 -5.73
N LYS A 204 9.43 -24.13 -5.11
CA LYS A 204 9.65 -25.08 -4.03
C LYS A 204 8.85 -26.37 -4.27
N ASP A 205 8.75 -27.22 -3.25
CA ASP A 205 8.07 -28.52 -3.31
C ASP A 205 6.54 -28.42 -3.54
N ASN A 206 5.96 -27.21 -3.51
CA ASN A 206 4.58 -26.96 -3.94
C ASN A 206 4.37 -27.08 -5.46
N GLN A 207 5.47 -27.06 -6.24
CA GLN A 207 5.51 -27.23 -7.70
C GLN A 207 6.60 -28.24 -8.07
N PRO A 208 6.45 -29.56 -7.70
CA PRO A 208 7.55 -30.53 -7.76
C PRO A 208 8.03 -30.77 -9.21
N THR A 209 7.11 -30.83 -10.16
CA THR A 209 7.49 -31.04 -11.59
C THR A 209 8.27 -29.84 -12.11
N LEU A 210 7.78 -28.60 -11.89
CA LEU A 210 8.50 -27.41 -12.31
C LEU A 210 9.87 -27.29 -11.64
N LYS A 211 9.96 -27.66 -10.35
CA LYS A 211 11.23 -27.69 -9.62
C LYS A 211 12.21 -28.65 -10.28
N GLN A 212 11.76 -29.88 -10.60
CA GLN A 212 12.58 -30.89 -11.26
C GLN A 212 13.03 -30.42 -12.65
N ASP A 213 12.12 -29.85 -13.45
CA ASP A 213 12.44 -29.31 -14.77
C ASP A 213 13.52 -28.22 -14.70
N ILE A 214 13.50 -27.38 -13.65
CA ILE A 214 14.51 -26.33 -13.43
C ILE A 214 15.84 -26.96 -13.00
N GLU A 215 15.81 -27.96 -12.10
CA GLU A 215 17.02 -28.67 -11.64
C GLU A 215 17.69 -29.45 -12.77
N ASP A 216 16.89 -29.97 -13.72
CA ASP A 216 17.38 -30.68 -14.90
C ASP A 216 17.94 -29.74 -15.98
N LEU A 217 17.72 -28.42 -15.86
CA LEU A 217 18.37 -27.44 -16.74
C LEU A 217 19.87 -27.42 -16.45
N HIS A 218 20.68 -27.82 -17.43
CA HIS A 218 22.13 -27.69 -17.37
C HIS A 218 22.53 -26.20 -17.50
N LEU A 219 22.46 -25.46 -16.37
CA LEU A 219 22.74 -24.02 -16.31
C LEU A 219 24.14 -23.67 -16.84
N GLU A 220 25.09 -24.63 -16.77
CA GLU A 220 26.43 -24.49 -17.34
C GLU A 220 26.44 -24.39 -18.88
N ALA A 221 25.39 -24.86 -19.54
CA ALA A 221 25.24 -24.76 -20.99
C ALA A 221 24.73 -23.39 -21.47
N PHE A 222 24.25 -22.54 -20.56
CA PHE A 222 23.83 -21.18 -20.89
C PHE A 222 25.04 -20.25 -20.83
N PRO A 223 25.42 -19.60 -21.95
CA PRO A 223 26.49 -18.62 -21.91
C PRO A 223 26.11 -17.48 -20.94
N PRO A 224 27.06 -16.93 -20.17
CA PRO A 224 26.80 -15.77 -19.36
C PRO A 224 26.20 -14.69 -20.24
N SER A 225 25.06 -14.13 -19.85
CA SER A 225 24.39 -13.07 -20.58
C SER A 225 25.38 -11.96 -20.90
N ALA A 226 25.52 -11.61 -22.18
CA ALA A 226 26.40 -10.55 -22.61
C ALA A 226 26.07 -9.29 -21.78
N HIS A 227 27.09 -8.75 -21.10
CA HIS A 227 26.99 -7.46 -20.43
C HIS A 227 26.44 -6.43 -21.40
N HIS A 228 25.23 -5.92 -21.14
CA HIS A 228 24.82 -4.68 -21.79
C HIS A 228 25.75 -3.57 -21.26
N PRO A 229 26.49 -2.89 -22.11
CA PRO A 229 27.27 -1.74 -21.68
C PRO A 229 26.32 -0.68 -21.13
N ARG A 230 26.73 -0.07 -20.03
CA ARG A 230 26.03 1.01 -19.30
C ARG A 230 25.87 2.25 -20.15
#